data_e0cd348f20c456378e74fdc5ce6deedf
#
_entry.id   e0cd348f20c456378e74fdc5ce6deedf
#
_cell.length_a   1.000
_cell.length_b   1.000
_cell.length_c   1.000
_cell.angle_alpha   90.00
_cell.angle_beta   90.00
_cell.angle_gamma   90.00
#
_symmetry.space_group_name_H-M   'P 1'
#
loop_
_entity.id
_entity.type
_entity.pdbx_description
1 polymer ?
#
loop_
_entity_poly.entity_id
_entity_poly.type
_entity_poly.pdbx_seq_one_letter_code
_entity_poly.pdbx_strand_id
1 'polypeptide(L)'
;MAALQDMSRMATEPLRDIIWNTTAICGWNCGTCCVAATHVHQRKGKVLISTPTLSRYEEVPDDGMGGNPFDRALRFRQSRGLELTLEQKLAVLDHLSGHRVRLDISGGDALSPRENYFLIEEAARRFGKDAITLTATGPGLAHYDVASLAGTIGELNFTFDGPPPDVDPLRPATYATSNLQRARKFAAIGVSTRAECPLTAQNLDPTVLTQIYMQLHDAGIDKLLLMRLFPVGRGELVPDAVPTNEQYRAAIATLRSLEAKYRFPEVKLQCALRLLEGPTRANPCDAVVESFGLNWEGVLLGSPWAINRAGRPADPAWVLGNLVESSLTEILGSEKVRRMQSRAAENHGHCKIFSWLNGSSPGSEERIFETSDPMYSDIADTAGGAA
;
A
#
# COMPACT_ATOMS: atom_id res chain seq x y z
N MET A 1 -37.02 11.91 4.54
CA MET A 1 -36.95 11.66 3.07
C MET A 1 -35.55 11.88 2.54
N ALA A 2 -34.87 13.00 2.84
CA ALA A 2 -33.48 13.25 2.37
C ALA A 2 -32.48 12.14 2.83
N ALA A 3 -32.50 11.71 4.09
CA ALA A 3 -31.61 10.66 4.60
C ALA A 3 -31.84 9.29 3.93
N LEU A 4 -33.08 8.94 3.58
CA LEU A 4 -33.39 7.71 2.85
C LEU A 4 -32.95 7.77 1.38
N GLN A 5 -33.02 8.93 0.76
CA GLN A 5 -32.51 9.15 -0.60
C GLN A 5 -30.97 9.09 -0.63
N ASP A 6 -30.32 9.62 0.40
CA ASP A 6 -28.87 9.59 0.54
C ASP A 6 -28.35 8.15 0.76
N MET A 7 -29.01 7.37 1.61
CA MET A 7 -28.70 5.94 1.81
C MET A 7 -28.91 5.11 0.52
N SER A 8 -29.97 5.40 -0.25
CA SER A 8 -30.22 4.72 -1.52
C SER A 8 -29.17 5.05 -2.58
N ARG A 9 -28.70 6.29 -2.61
CA ARG A 9 -27.62 6.76 -3.50
C ARG A 9 -26.29 6.10 -3.15
N MET A 10 -25.95 6.04 -1.86
CA MET A 10 -24.72 5.37 -1.40
C MET A 10 -24.70 3.88 -1.73
N ALA A 11 -25.85 3.20 -1.68
CA ALA A 11 -25.93 1.77 -1.99
C ALA A 11 -25.60 1.42 -3.45
N THR A 12 -25.80 2.36 -4.38
CA THR A 12 -25.53 2.19 -5.82
C THR A 12 -24.17 2.77 -6.24
N GLU A 13 -23.52 3.53 -5.37
CA GLU A 13 -22.21 4.10 -5.66
C GLU A 13 -21.11 3.01 -5.66
N PRO A 14 -20.18 3.02 -6.63
CA PRO A 14 -19.06 2.08 -6.61
C PRO A 14 -18.21 2.28 -5.36
N LEU A 15 -17.72 1.17 -4.81
CA LEU A 15 -16.79 1.19 -3.69
C LEU A 15 -15.45 1.79 -4.16
N ARG A 16 -14.92 2.76 -3.42
CA ARG A 16 -13.62 3.38 -3.67
C ARG A 16 -12.61 2.84 -2.68
N ASP A 17 -11.59 2.15 -3.17
CA ASP A 17 -10.46 1.70 -2.37
C ASP A 17 -9.39 2.79 -2.33
N ILE A 18 -9.10 3.31 -1.15
CA ILE A 18 -8.10 4.35 -0.96
C ILE A 18 -7.00 3.84 -0.02
N ILE A 19 -5.80 3.65 -0.56
CA ILE A 19 -4.62 3.39 0.25
C ILE A 19 -4.07 4.74 0.72
N TRP A 20 -4.27 5.04 1.99
CA TRP A 20 -3.85 6.30 2.59
C TRP A 20 -2.54 6.15 3.35
N ASN A 21 -1.47 6.66 2.79
CA ASN A 21 -0.20 6.84 3.48
C ASN A 21 -0.31 8.02 4.44
N THR A 22 -0.74 7.79 5.68
CA THR A 22 -1.04 8.83 6.68
C THR A 22 0.19 9.51 7.24
N THR A 23 1.37 8.91 7.06
CA THR A 23 2.67 9.45 7.48
C THR A 23 3.81 8.86 6.65
N ALA A 24 4.87 9.62 6.46
CA ALA A 24 6.14 9.10 5.96
C ALA A 24 6.99 8.43 7.05
N ILE A 25 6.68 8.66 8.33
CA ILE A 25 7.48 8.22 9.48
C ILE A 25 7.48 6.70 9.60
N CYS A 26 8.67 6.09 9.73
CA CYS A 26 8.82 4.64 9.89
C CYS A 26 10.02 4.31 10.79
N GLY A 27 9.88 3.27 11.61
CA GLY A 27 10.98 2.70 12.38
C GLY A 27 11.91 1.78 11.57
N TRP A 28 11.58 1.51 10.30
CA TRP A 28 12.32 0.61 9.43
C TRP A 28 12.96 1.33 8.24
N ASN A 29 14.11 0.84 7.80
CA ASN A 29 14.89 1.38 6.67
C ASN A 29 14.93 0.44 5.46
N CYS A 30 13.82 -0.21 5.15
CA CYS A 30 13.72 -1.17 4.03
C CYS A 30 14.27 -0.62 2.71
N GLY A 31 15.10 -1.40 2.01
CA GLY A 31 15.70 -1.03 0.73
C GLY A 31 14.69 -0.93 -0.43
N THR A 32 13.60 -1.71 -0.38
CA THR A 32 12.53 -1.74 -1.39
C THR A 32 11.30 -0.93 -1.00
N CYS A 33 11.38 0.00 -0.06
CA CYS A 33 10.21 0.74 0.40
C CYS A 33 9.55 1.53 -0.75
N CYS A 34 8.37 1.10 -1.17
CA CYS A 34 7.64 1.68 -2.31
C CYS A 34 7.16 3.11 -2.07
N VAL A 35 7.00 3.54 -0.80
CA VAL A 35 6.63 4.92 -0.44
C VAL A 35 7.84 5.78 -0.07
N ALA A 36 9.06 5.24 -0.11
CA ALA A 36 10.28 5.94 0.28
C ALA A 36 10.19 6.58 1.69
N ALA A 37 9.67 5.83 2.66
CA ALA A 37 9.41 6.29 4.02
C ALA A 37 10.64 6.92 4.70
N THR A 38 10.40 7.89 5.57
CA THR A 38 11.42 8.55 6.39
C THR A 38 11.73 7.66 7.60
N HIS A 39 12.93 7.06 7.60
CA HIS A 39 13.39 6.26 8.73
C HIS A 39 13.70 7.12 9.93
N VAL A 40 13.12 6.81 11.07
CA VAL A 40 13.40 7.44 12.36
C VAL A 40 14.33 6.56 13.17
N HIS A 41 15.45 7.11 13.56
CA HIS A 41 16.49 6.43 14.32
C HIS A 41 16.86 7.23 15.57
N GLN A 42 16.98 6.52 16.69
CA GLN A 42 17.42 7.12 17.95
C GLN A 42 18.88 6.71 18.23
N ARG A 43 19.77 7.68 18.38
CA ARG A 43 21.18 7.44 18.67
C ARG A 43 21.69 8.44 19.70
N LYS A 44 22.28 7.93 20.81
CA LYS A 44 22.86 8.75 21.88
C LYS A 44 21.92 9.87 22.38
N GLY A 45 20.64 9.56 22.58
CA GLY A 45 19.62 10.50 23.03
C GLY A 45 19.09 11.46 21.96
N LYS A 46 19.65 11.44 20.75
CA LYS A 46 19.21 12.27 19.61
C LYS A 46 18.23 11.50 18.74
N VAL A 47 17.21 12.20 18.24
CA VAL A 47 16.30 11.69 17.21
C VAL A 47 16.84 12.14 15.86
N LEU A 48 17.01 11.18 14.96
CA LEU A 48 17.51 11.39 13.61
C LEU A 48 16.45 10.91 12.60
N ILE A 49 16.25 11.66 11.52
CA ILE A 49 15.43 11.25 10.40
C ILE A 49 16.24 11.13 9.12
N SER A 50 15.96 10.12 8.32
CA SER A 50 16.65 9.92 7.04
C SER A 50 16.04 10.77 5.92
N THR A 51 16.81 10.99 4.87
CA THR A 51 16.24 11.26 3.54
C THR A 51 15.53 9.99 3.02
N PRO A 52 14.60 10.11 2.05
CA PRO A 52 13.92 8.95 1.46
C PRO A 52 14.90 7.93 0.87
N THR A 53 16.03 8.36 0.31
CA THR A 53 17.09 7.50 -0.24
C THR A 53 18.03 6.91 0.81
N LEU A 54 17.83 7.20 2.09
CA LEU A 54 18.70 6.80 3.21
C LEU A 54 20.15 7.30 3.11
N SER A 55 20.43 8.24 2.22
CA SER A 55 21.80 8.75 1.98
C SER A 55 22.29 9.72 3.06
N ARG A 56 21.37 10.32 3.82
CA ARG A 56 21.66 11.30 4.88
C ARG A 56 20.69 11.16 6.04
N TYR A 57 21.13 11.61 7.22
CA TYR A 57 20.30 11.76 8.40
C TYR A 57 20.39 13.20 8.91
N GLU A 58 19.25 13.74 9.30
CA GLU A 58 19.09 15.06 9.90
C GLU A 58 18.69 14.88 11.37
N GLU A 59 19.28 15.67 12.27
CA GLU A 59 18.86 15.70 13.66
C GLU A 59 17.56 16.48 13.81
N VAL A 60 16.58 15.87 14.49
CA VAL A 60 15.33 16.53 14.86
C VAL A 60 15.56 17.29 16.16
N PRO A 61 15.39 18.63 16.18
CA PRO A 61 15.54 19.44 17.38
C PRO A 61 14.61 19.00 18.49
N ASP A 62 15.00 19.21 19.75
CA ASP A 62 14.09 19.01 20.88
C ASP A 62 13.08 20.16 20.93
N ASP A 63 11.80 19.80 20.87
CA ASP A 63 10.70 20.76 20.93
C ASP A 63 10.12 20.93 22.34
N GLY A 64 10.64 20.22 23.32
CA GLY A 64 10.20 20.26 24.71
C GLY A 64 8.80 19.66 24.96
N MET A 65 8.12 19.13 23.91
CA MET A 65 6.75 18.60 24.03
C MET A 65 6.70 17.15 24.51
N GLY A 66 7.85 16.49 24.68
CA GLY A 66 7.90 15.09 25.05
C GLY A 66 7.36 14.16 23.95
N GLY A 67 6.93 12.96 24.36
CA GLY A 67 6.44 11.93 23.44
C GLY A 67 7.54 10.96 23.00
N ASN A 68 7.19 10.05 22.10
CA ASN A 68 8.14 9.11 21.53
C ASN A 68 8.94 9.75 20.36
N PRO A 69 10.03 9.13 19.89
CA PRO A 69 10.83 9.66 18.79
C PRO A 69 10.06 9.91 17.50
N PHE A 70 9.03 9.10 17.24
CA PHE A 70 8.20 9.21 16.03
C PHE A 70 7.26 10.41 16.12
N ASP A 71 6.66 10.68 17.30
CA ASP A 71 5.83 11.89 17.51
C ASP A 71 6.66 13.17 17.28
N ARG A 72 7.88 13.21 17.81
CA ARG A 72 8.79 14.34 17.62
C ARG A 72 9.18 14.51 16.15
N ALA A 73 9.50 13.42 15.45
CA ALA A 73 9.82 13.45 14.03
C ALA A 73 8.61 13.90 13.19
N LEU A 74 7.40 13.46 13.54
CA LEU A 74 6.18 13.89 12.86
C LEU A 74 5.95 15.39 13.03
N ARG A 75 5.96 15.92 14.27
CA ARG A 75 5.79 17.37 14.53
C ARG A 75 6.83 18.21 13.78
N PHE A 76 8.07 17.73 13.72
CA PHE A 76 9.13 18.40 12.97
C PHE A 76 8.82 18.46 11.46
N ARG A 77 8.25 17.39 10.89
CA ARG A 77 7.84 17.39 9.48
C ARG A 77 6.60 18.24 9.25
N GLN A 78 5.62 18.19 10.17
CA GLN A 78 4.41 19.04 10.14
C GLN A 78 4.77 20.53 10.19
N SER A 79 5.71 20.94 11.06
CA SER A 79 6.16 22.34 11.15
C SER A 79 6.82 22.86 9.87
N ARG A 80 7.24 21.95 8.98
CA ARG A 80 7.82 22.25 7.66
C ARG A 80 6.81 22.10 6.50
N GLY A 81 5.55 21.80 6.78
CA GLY A 81 4.53 21.52 5.78
C GLY A 81 4.79 20.26 4.95
N LEU A 82 5.53 19.29 5.50
CA LEU A 82 5.89 18.04 4.83
C LEU A 82 4.98 16.87 5.19
N GLU A 83 4.09 17.06 6.15
CA GLU A 83 3.02 16.13 6.53
C GLU A 83 1.82 16.90 7.08
N LEU A 84 0.63 16.35 6.89
CA LEU A 84 -0.62 16.90 7.41
C LEU A 84 -0.64 16.87 8.94
N THR A 85 -1.20 17.92 9.53
CA THR A 85 -1.60 17.92 10.94
C THR A 85 -2.81 17.03 11.14
N LEU A 86 -3.11 16.65 12.39
CA LEU A 86 -4.30 15.87 12.71
C LEU A 86 -5.58 16.57 12.23
N GLU A 87 -5.69 17.90 12.40
CA GLU A 87 -6.82 18.67 11.91
C GLU A 87 -7.01 18.54 10.40
N GLN A 88 -5.93 18.64 9.63
CA GLN A 88 -5.97 18.44 8.18
C GLN A 88 -6.35 17.01 7.79
N LYS A 89 -5.85 16.01 8.53
CA LYS A 89 -6.24 14.60 8.33
C LYS A 89 -7.75 14.38 8.61
N LEU A 90 -8.29 15.04 9.62
CA LEU A 90 -9.73 14.99 9.90
C LEU A 90 -10.55 15.68 8.81
N ALA A 91 -10.06 16.80 8.25
CA ALA A 91 -10.69 17.44 7.10
C ALA A 91 -10.71 16.53 5.86
N VAL A 92 -9.66 15.73 5.65
CA VAL A 92 -9.66 14.67 4.61
C VAL A 92 -10.79 13.67 4.83
N LEU A 93 -11.01 13.19 6.08
CA LEU A 93 -12.14 12.30 6.38
C LEU A 93 -13.49 12.98 6.11
N ASP A 94 -13.62 14.30 6.38
CA ASP A 94 -14.84 15.05 6.07
C ASP A 94 -15.08 15.12 4.56
N HIS A 95 -14.03 15.32 3.76
CA HIS A 95 -14.12 15.38 2.30
C HIS A 95 -14.34 14.02 1.63
N LEU A 96 -14.12 12.90 2.35
CA LEU A 96 -14.49 11.56 1.94
C LEU A 96 -15.92 11.17 2.35
N SER A 97 -16.55 11.94 3.26
CA SER A 97 -17.90 11.66 3.74
C SER A 97 -18.93 11.73 2.61
N GLY A 98 -19.94 10.88 2.66
CA GLY A 98 -20.95 10.77 1.60
C GLY A 98 -20.56 9.86 0.46
N HIS A 99 -19.36 9.28 0.48
CA HIS A 99 -18.89 8.28 -0.47
C HIS A 99 -18.77 6.91 0.16
N ARG A 100 -18.96 5.88 -0.65
CA ARG A 100 -18.72 4.50 -0.26
C ARG A 100 -17.23 4.20 -0.41
N VAL A 101 -16.49 4.37 0.70
CA VAL A 101 -15.02 4.18 0.72
C VAL A 101 -14.60 3.00 1.58
N ARG A 102 -13.49 2.36 1.20
CA ARG A 102 -12.69 1.49 2.04
C ARG A 102 -11.30 2.11 2.16
N LEU A 103 -10.88 2.37 3.39
CA LEU A 103 -9.60 3.01 3.68
C LEU A 103 -8.59 1.97 4.14
N ASP A 104 -7.50 1.83 3.43
CA ASP A 104 -6.30 1.16 3.93
C ASP A 104 -5.40 2.23 4.56
N ILE A 105 -5.45 2.32 5.89
CA ILE A 105 -4.61 3.23 6.65
C ILE A 105 -3.20 2.66 6.70
N SER A 106 -2.30 3.32 6.00
CA SER A 106 -0.95 2.87 5.71
C SER A 106 0.05 4.02 5.86
N GLY A 107 1.24 3.87 5.30
CA GLY A 107 2.26 4.92 5.27
C GLY A 107 3.67 4.36 5.40
N GLY A 108 4.52 5.09 6.12
CA GLY A 108 5.75 4.53 6.62
C GLY A 108 5.45 3.40 7.61
N ASP A 109 5.01 3.79 8.81
CA ASP A 109 4.35 2.90 9.77
C ASP A 109 3.23 3.69 10.43
N ALA A 110 2.00 3.39 10.05
CA ALA A 110 0.82 4.16 10.42
C ALA A 110 0.66 4.38 11.93
N LEU A 111 1.08 3.42 12.75
CA LEU A 111 0.92 3.46 14.20
C LEU A 111 2.16 3.97 14.97
N SER A 112 3.27 4.25 14.31
CA SER A 112 4.45 4.80 15.00
C SER A 112 4.19 6.18 15.59
N PRO A 113 3.55 7.15 14.88
CA PRO A 113 3.04 8.38 15.49
C PRO A 113 1.70 8.13 16.21
N ARG A 114 1.59 8.60 17.46
CA ARG A 114 0.40 8.36 18.31
C ARG A 114 -0.87 9.02 17.79
N GLU A 115 -0.77 10.18 17.15
CA GLU A 115 -1.95 10.88 16.61
C GLU A 115 -2.73 10.05 15.58
N ASN A 116 -2.06 9.15 14.87
CA ASN A 116 -2.72 8.31 13.86
C ASN A 116 -3.65 7.26 14.47
N TYR A 117 -3.46 6.86 15.72
CA TYR A 117 -4.43 6.00 16.39
C TYR A 117 -5.80 6.70 16.52
N PHE A 118 -5.79 7.97 16.93
CA PHE A 118 -7.01 8.77 16.97
C PHE A 118 -7.64 8.94 15.59
N LEU A 119 -6.83 9.12 14.55
CA LEU A 119 -7.31 9.16 13.16
C LEU A 119 -8.03 7.86 12.77
N ILE A 120 -7.49 6.69 13.17
CA ILE A 120 -8.10 5.38 12.90
C ILE A 120 -9.45 5.25 13.62
N GLU A 121 -9.52 5.65 14.89
CA GLU A 121 -10.78 5.66 15.66
C GLU A 121 -11.84 6.55 14.99
N GLU A 122 -11.46 7.75 14.55
CA GLU A 122 -12.36 8.67 13.84
C GLU A 122 -12.79 8.12 12.48
N ALA A 123 -11.90 7.48 11.72
CA ALA A 123 -12.23 6.83 10.47
C ALA A 123 -13.24 5.68 10.69
N ALA A 124 -13.00 4.83 11.70
CA ALA A 124 -13.90 3.74 12.05
C ALA A 124 -15.28 4.23 12.52
N ARG A 125 -15.33 5.34 13.26
CA ARG A 125 -16.58 5.97 13.69
C ARG A 125 -17.40 6.50 12.50
N ARG A 126 -16.75 7.04 11.46
CA ARG A 126 -17.40 7.65 10.28
C ARG A 126 -17.83 6.63 9.25
N PHE A 127 -16.98 5.65 8.94
CA PHE A 127 -17.17 4.71 7.82
C PHE A 127 -17.51 3.29 8.29
N GLY A 128 -17.46 3.01 9.59
CA GLY A 128 -17.56 1.67 10.14
C GLY A 128 -16.22 0.92 10.11
N LYS A 129 -15.95 0.11 11.13
CA LYS A 129 -14.67 -0.61 11.27
C LYS A 129 -14.36 -1.52 10.07
N ASP A 130 -15.39 -2.12 9.46
CA ASP A 130 -15.23 -3.05 8.34
C ASP A 130 -14.78 -2.35 7.04
N ALA A 131 -14.92 -1.03 6.98
CA ALA A 131 -14.36 -0.20 5.92
C ALA A 131 -12.90 0.22 6.18
N ILE A 132 -12.32 -0.13 7.34
CA ILE A 132 -10.97 0.26 7.71
C ILE A 132 -10.06 -0.97 7.69
N THR A 133 -9.07 -0.93 6.82
CA THR A 133 -7.92 -1.82 6.82
C THR A 133 -6.72 -1.07 7.39
N LEU A 134 -5.92 -1.74 8.18
CA LEU A 134 -4.69 -1.17 8.73
C LEU A 134 -3.49 -1.91 8.17
N THR A 135 -2.63 -1.21 7.43
CA THR A 135 -1.32 -1.72 7.03
C THR A 135 -0.25 -1.16 7.96
N ALA A 136 0.30 -2.01 8.84
CA ALA A 136 1.22 -1.60 9.89
C ALA A 136 2.39 -2.57 10.05
N THR A 137 3.42 -2.13 10.78
CA THR A 137 4.58 -2.95 11.11
C THR A 137 4.62 -3.33 12.60
N GLY A 138 5.44 -4.33 12.93
CA GLY A 138 5.57 -4.83 14.30
C GLY A 138 5.88 -3.75 15.35
N PRO A 139 6.79 -2.81 15.13
CA PRO A 139 7.06 -1.71 16.08
C PRO A 139 5.84 -0.82 16.36
N GLY A 140 5.12 -0.37 15.32
CA GLY A 140 3.90 0.42 15.51
C GLY A 140 2.82 -0.34 16.27
N LEU A 141 2.55 -1.57 15.85
CA LEU A 141 1.59 -2.46 16.53
C LEU A 141 1.95 -2.75 17.99
N ALA A 142 3.25 -2.69 18.36
CA ALA A 142 3.70 -2.96 19.71
C ALA A 142 3.25 -1.94 20.76
N HIS A 143 2.87 -0.75 20.32
CA HIS A 143 2.48 0.34 21.21
C HIS A 143 1.01 0.29 21.65
N TYR A 144 0.21 -0.60 21.04
CA TYR A 144 -1.24 -0.63 21.26
C TYR A 144 -1.72 -2.00 21.72
N ASP A 145 -2.77 -1.99 22.52
CA ASP A 145 -3.48 -3.20 22.85
C ASP A 145 -4.23 -3.77 21.65
N VAL A 146 -4.12 -5.09 21.48
CA VAL A 146 -4.71 -5.78 20.32
C VAL A 146 -6.22 -5.68 20.32
N ALA A 147 -6.88 -5.78 21.48
CA ALA A 147 -8.33 -5.69 21.59
C ALA A 147 -8.85 -4.30 21.22
N SER A 148 -8.13 -3.24 21.62
CA SER A 148 -8.46 -1.86 21.27
C SER A 148 -8.41 -1.64 19.75
N LEU A 149 -7.34 -2.07 19.08
CA LEU A 149 -7.22 -1.98 17.62
C LEU A 149 -8.27 -2.84 16.91
N ALA A 150 -8.56 -4.05 17.39
CA ALA A 150 -9.59 -4.93 16.83
C ALA A 150 -11.01 -4.31 16.85
N GLY A 151 -11.24 -3.36 17.73
CA GLY A 151 -12.48 -2.57 17.79
C GLY A 151 -12.62 -1.55 16.67
N THR A 152 -11.51 -1.16 16.01
CA THR A 152 -11.45 -0.05 15.05
C THR A 152 -11.15 -0.48 13.62
N ILE A 153 -10.69 -1.71 13.38
CA ILE A 153 -10.32 -2.21 12.05
C ILE A 153 -11.08 -3.49 11.68
N GLY A 154 -11.35 -3.68 10.40
CA GLY A 154 -11.90 -4.91 9.84
C GLY A 154 -10.81 -5.91 9.43
N GLU A 155 -9.64 -5.41 8.99
CA GLU A 155 -8.52 -6.24 8.54
C GLU A 155 -7.18 -5.64 8.93
N LEU A 156 -6.24 -6.48 9.35
CA LEU A 156 -4.83 -6.12 9.54
C LEU A 156 -4.00 -6.64 8.37
N ASN A 157 -3.30 -5.74 7.69
CA ASN A 157 -2.28 -6.05 6.69
C ASN A 157 -0.88 -5.86 7.30
N PHE A 158 0.04 -6.73 6.92
CA PHE A 158 1.45 -6.63 7.29
C PHE A 158 2.33 -7.26 6.22
N THR A 159 3.53 -6.74 6.02
CA THR A 159 4.47 -7.35 5.07
C THR A 159 5.15 -8.57 5.69
N PHE A 160 5.15 -9.68 4.95
CA PHE A 160 5.90 -10.89 5.27
C PHE A 160 6.43 -11.52 3.98
N ASP A 161 7.66 -11.19 3.62
CA ASP A 161 8.30 -11.53 2.35
C ASP A 161 9.62 -12.31 2.51
N GLY A 162 9.92 -12.77 3.73
CA GLY A 162 11.04 -13.65 4.04
C GLY A 162 10.86 -14.35 5.37
N PRO A 163 11.27 -15.63 5.50
CA PRO A 163 11.25 -16.33 6.78
C PRO A 163 12.36 -15.80 7.71
N PRO A 164 12.16 -15.87 9.04
CA PRO A 164 13.27 -15.67 9.97
C PRO A 164 14.28 -16.84 9.97
N PRO A 165 15.60 -16.60 10.13
CA PRO A 165 16.24 -15.29 10.11
C PRO A 165 16.09 -14.63 8.74
N ASP A 166 15.89 -13.31 8.73
CA ASP A 166 15.61 -12.55 7.52
C ASP A 166 16.62 -12.86 6.42
N VAL A 167 16.14 -13.52 5.37
CA VAL A 167 16.95 -13.95 4.23
C VAL A 167 17.06 -12.82 3.21
N ASP A 168 16.12 -11.88 3.24
CA ASP A 168 16.10 -10.76 2.30
C ASP A 168 17.03 -9.63 2.78
N PRO A 169 18.15 -9.36 2.06
CA PRO A 169 19.07 -8.28 2.39
C PRO A 169 18.44 -6.89 2.23
N LEU A 170 17.26 -6.79 1.61
CA LEU A 170 16.51 -5.55 1.40
C LEU A 170 15.62 -5.19 2.60
N ARG A 171 15.48 -6.10 3.57
CA ARG A 171 14.74 -5.87 4.82
C ARG A 171 15.68 -5.75 6.01
N PRO A 172 15.34 -4.89 6.99
CA PRO A 172 16.08 -4.83 8.25
C PRO A 172 15.97 -6.14 9.02
N ALA A 173 17.02 -6.50 9.77
CA ALA A 173 16.99 -7.65 10.67
C ALA A 173 15.77 -7.58 11.62
N THR A 174 15.15 -8.72 11.88
CA THR A 174 13.93 -8.86 12.71
C THR A 174 12.64 -8.30 12.12
N TYR A 175 12.64 -7.73 10.91
CA TYR A 175 11.45 -7.17 10.28
C TYR A 175 10.32 -8.20 10.16
N ALA A 176 10.59 -9.32 9.49
CA ALA A 176 9.61 -10.40 9.28
C ALA A 176 9.14 -11.00 10.62
N THR A 177 10.08 -11.32 11.52
CA THR A 177 9.77 -11.88 12.86
C THR A 177 8.87 -10.95 13.67
N SER A 178 9.19 -9.65 13.70
CA SER A 178 8.41 -8.66 14.45
C SER A 178 6.98 -8.53 13.91
N ASN A 179 6.83 -8.47 12.59
CA ASN A 179 5.53 -8.36 11.95
C ASN A 179 4.66 -9.61 12.22
N LEU A 180 5.21 -10.81 12.00
CA LEU A 180 4.47 -12.07 12.19
C LEU A 180 4.05 -12.28 13.65
N GLN A 181 4.93 -12.01 14.62
CA GLN A 181 4.62 -12.14 16.04
C GLN A 181 3.46 -11.24 16.48
N ARG A 182 3.33 -10.05 15.87
CA ARG A 182 2.22 -9.13 16.16
C ARG A 182 0.95 -9.57 15.45
N ALA A 183 1.01 -9.87 14.16
CA ALA A 183 -0.13 -10.30 13.37
C ALA A 183 -0.80 -11.57 13.94
N ARG A 184 -0.01 -12.52 14.43
CA ARG A 184 -0.52 -13.73 15.11
C ARG A 184 -1.46 -13.41 16.27
N LYS A 185 -1.24 -12.32 17.01
CA LYS A 185 -2.11 -11.92 18.14
C LYS A 185 -3.47 -11.45 17.65
N PHE A 186 -3.54 -10.80 16.49
CA PHE A 186 -4.79 -10.38 15.85
C PHE A 186 -5.55 -11.58 15.29
N ALA A 187 -4.86 -12.49 14.61
CA ALA A 187 -5.46 -13.74 14.14
C ALA A 187 -6.06 -14.55 15.31
N ALA A 188 -5.36 -14.63 16.45
CA ALA A 188 -5.82 -15.37 17.64
C ALA A 188 -7.12 -14.84 18.26
N ILE A 189 -7.50 -13.59 18.00
CA ILE A 189 -8.78 -13.00 18.46
C ILE A 189 -9.80 -12.80 17.33
N GLY A 190 -9.55 -13.39 16.14
CA GLY A 190 -10.49 -13.42 15.03
C GLY A 190 -10.54 -12.14 14.18
N VAL A 191 -9.53 -11.27 14.24
CA VAL A 191 -9.38 -10.17 13.27
C VAL A 191 -8.87 -10.74 11.95
N SER A 192 -9.52 -10.38 10.83
CA SER A 192 -9.01 -10.76 9.51
C SER A 192 -7.58 -10.29 9.31
N THR A 193 -6.71 -11.18 8.84
CA THR A 193 -5.28 -10.90 8.68
C THR A 193 -4.81 -11.20 7.27
N ARG A 194 -4.00 -10.30 6.69
CA ARG A 194 -3.43 -10.46 5.36
C ARG A 194 -1.94 -10.19 5.39
N ALA A 195 -1.14 -11.20 5.10
CA ALA A 195 0.27 -11.05 4.82
C ALA A 195 0.47 -10.54 3.39
N GLU A 196 1.23 -9.47 3.22
CA GLU A 196 1.62 -8.92 1.93
C GLU A 196 3.04 -9.39 1.61
N CYS A 197 3.18 -10.11 0.50
CA CYS A 197 4.44 -10.67 0.04
C CYS A 197 4.83 -10.08 -1.33
N PRO A 198 5.58 -8.97 -1.36
CA PRO A 198 6.25 -8.54 -2.57
C PRO A 198 7.23 -9.63 -3.04
N LEU A 199 6.98 -10.18 -4.21
CA LEU A 199 7.87 -11.18 -4.82
C LEU A 199 9.09 -10.47 -5.41
N THR A 200 10.27 -10.80 -4.91
CA THR A 200 11.56 -10.29 -5.34
C THR A 200 12.45 -11.42 -5.83
N ALA A 201 13.49 -11.13 -6.60
CA ALA A 201 14.45 -12.15 -7.03
C ALA A 201 15.09 -12.93 -5.86
N GLN A 202 15.03 -12.39 -4.64
CA GLN A 202 15.61 -12.97 -3.45
C GLN A 202 14.70 -13.97 -2.74
N ASN A 203 13.37 -13.91 -2.91
CA ASN A 203 12.42 -14.75 -2.17
C ASN A 203 11.67 -15.78 -3.03
N LEU A 204 12.11 -16.03 -4.27
CA LEU A 204 11.44 -16.91 -5.23
C LEU A 204 11.85 -18.38 -5.12
N ASP A 205 12.86 -18.71 -4.32
CA ASP A 205 13.24 -20.12 -4.12
C ASP A 205 12.06 -20.91 -3.55
N PRO A 206 11.69 -22.08 -4.12
CA PRO A 206 10.56 -22.87 -3.65
C PRO A 206 10.63 -23.24 -2.16
N THR A 207 11.85 -23.38 -1.60
CA THR A 207 12.06 -23.65 -0.18
C THR A 207 11.68 -22.41 0.65
N VAL A 208 12.10 -21.23 0.21
CA VAL A 208 11.78 -19.95 0.86
C VAL A 208 10.26 -19.70 0.80
N LEU A 209 9.63 -19.87 -0.36
CA LEU A 209 8.18 -19.73 -0.53
C LEU A 209 7.41 -20.71 0.35
N THR A 210 7.89 -21.96 0.46
CA THR A 210 7.29 -22.96 1.36
C THR A 210 7.42 -22.53 2.82
N GLN A 211 8.55 -22.02 3.23
CA GLN A 211 8.75 -21.53 4.60
C GLN A 211 7.84 -20.31 4.90
N ILE A 212 7.73 -19.36 3.97
CA ILE A 212 6.79 -18.23 4.10
C ILE A 212 5.37 -18.75 4.32
N TYR A 213 4.90 -19.64 3.45
CA TYR A 213 3.54 -20.18 3.53
C TYR A 213 3.29 -20.93 4.85
N MET A 214 4.18 -21.81 5.24
CA MET A 214 4.04 -22.62 6.46
C MET A 214 4.08 -21.78 7.73
N GLN A 215 4.93 -20.76 7.81
CA GLN A 215 4.96 -19.88 8.97
C GLN A 215 3.67 -19.06 9.12
N LEU A 216 3.09 -18.62 8.01
CA LEU A 216 1.78 -17.94 8.00
C LEU A 216 0.66 -18.92 8.40
N HIS A 217 0.68 -20.16 7.89
CA HIS A 217 -0.23 -21.23 8.26
C HIS A 217 -0.18 -21.48 9.78
N ASP A 218 1.01 -21.71 10.35
CA ASP A 218 1.21 -22.00 11.77
C ASP A 218 0.86 -20.80 12.68
N ALA A 219 0.91 -19.58 12.13
CA ALA A 219 0.50 -18.37 12.81
C ALA A 219 -1.02 -18.10 12.74
N GLY A 220 -1.77 -18.88 11.96
CA GLY A 220 -3.21 -18.71 11.78
C GLY A 220 -3.59 -17.48 10.93
N ILE A 221 -2.73 -17.07 10.01
CA ILE A 221 -2.99 -15.93 9.10
C ILE A 221 -3.95 -16.34 7.99
N ASP A 222 -4.99 -15.53 7.74
CA ASP A 222 -6.06 -15.90 6.82
C ASP A 222 -5.67 -15.82 5.34
N LYS A 223 -4.88 -14.80 4.96
CA LYS A 223 -4.61 -14.48 3.55
C LYS A 223 -3.13 -14.22 3.32
N LEU A 224 -2.63 -14.68 2.17
CA LEU A 224 -1.32 -14.34 1.62
C LEU A 224 -1.51 -13.62 0.28
N LEU A 225 -1.28 -12.31 0.24
CA LEU A 225 -1.32 -11.51 -0.98
C LEU A 225 0.04 -11.49 -1.66
N LEU A 226 0.13 -12.13 -2.81
CA LEU A 226 1.32 -12.04 -3.67
C LEU A 226 1.28 -10.72 -4.43
N MET A 227 2.35 -9.97 -4.35
CA MET A 227 2.47 -8.67 -4.98
C MET A 227 3.59 -8.66 -6.01
N ARG A 228 3.34 -8.01 -7.13
CA ARG A 228 4.40 -7.67 -8.07
C ARG A 228 5.30 -6.61 -7.43
N LEU A 229 6.62 -6.79 -7.51
CA LEU A 229 7.54 -5.75 -7.07
C LEU A 229 7.43 -4.55 -8.01
N PHE A 230 7.00 -3.41 -7.48
CA PHE A 230 7.02 -2.15 -8.21
C PHE A 230 8.37 -1.45 -8.01
N PRO A 231 9.12 -1.15 -9.09
CA PRO A 231 10.36 -0.38 -9.01
C PRO A 231 10.04 1.12 -8.84
N VAL A 232 9.38 1.46 -7.73
CA VAL A 232 8.98 2.82 -7.35
C VAL A 232 9.46 3.13 -5.94
N GLY A 233 9.45 4.41 -5.56
CA GLY A 233 10.03 4.81 -4.27
C GLY A 233 11.51 4.40 -4.18
N ARG A 234 11.93 3.76 -3.09
CA ARG A 234 13.29 3.19 -2.99
C ARG A 234 13.52 1.98 -3.89
N GLY A 235 12.46 1.31 -4.33
CA GLY A 235 12.55 0.23 -5.31
C GLY A 235 13.22 0.63 -6.62
N GLU A 236 13.21 1.93 -6.98
CA GLU A 236 13.98 2.46 -8.14
C GLU A 236 15.50 2.21 -8.02
N LEU A 237 16.00 1.98 -6.80
CA LEU A 237 17.43 1.78 -6.53
C LEU A 237 17.87 0.32 -6.66
N VAL A 238 16.93 -0.61 -6.82
CA VAL A 238 17.17 -2.06 -6.85
C VAL A 238 16.44 -2.73 -8.02
N PRO A 239 16.67 -2.28 -9.27
CA PRO A 239 15.96 -2.80 -10.45
C PRO A 239 16.17 -4.31 -10.65
N ASP A 240 17.32 -4.84 -10.27
CA ASP A 240 17.67 -6.26 -10.39
C ASP A 240 16.88 -7.16 -9.41
N ALA A 241 16.14 -6.56 -8.48
CA ALA A 241 15.26 -7.31 -7.59
C ALA A 241 13.91 -7.67 -8.25
N VAL A 242 13.59 -7.11 -9.44
CA VAL A 242 12.32 -7.38 -10.15
C VAL A 242 12.37 -8.74 -10.83
N PRO A 243 11.47 -9.68 -10.49
CA PRO A 243 11.43 -10.99 -11.12
C PRO A 243 10.97 -10.95 -12.58
N THR A 244 11.36 -11.99 -13.34
CA THR A 244 10.82 -12.23 -14.68
C THR A 244 9.40 -12.81 -14.63
N ASN A 245 8.69 -12.80 -15.77
CA ASN A 245 7.36 -13.39 -15.88
C ASN A 245 7.35 -14.88 -15.55
N GLU A 246 8.38 -15.62 -15.98
CA GLU A 246 8.53 -17.04 -15.69
C GLU A 246 8.72 -17.29 -14.19
N GLN A 247 9.52 -16.47 -13.52
CA GLN A 247 9.74 -16.54 -12.08
C GLN A 247 8.45 -16.26 -11.30
N TYR A 248 7.65 -15.25 -11.69
CA TYR A 248 6.34 -14.99 -11.08
C TYR A 248 5.40 -16.19 -11.24
N ARG A 249 5.31 -16.78 -12.44
CA ARG A 249 4.48 -17.97 -12.70
C ARG A 249 4.90 -19.16 -11.82
N ALA A 250 6.17 -19.43 -11.74
CA ALA A 250 6.71 -20.53 -10.91
C ALA A 250 6.38 -20.31 -9.42
N ALA A 251 6.55 -19.09 -8.90
CA ALA A 251 6.22 -18.75 -7.53
C ALA A 251 4.72 -18.91 -7.24
N ILE A 252 3.86 -18.43 -8.14
CA ILE A 252 2.39 -18.58 -8.01
C ILE A 252 2.02 -20.06 -8.00
N ALA A 253 2.55 -20.87 -8.93
CA ALA A 253 2.27 -22.30 -9.00
C ALA A 253 2.68 -23.04 -7.72
N THR A 254 3.87 -22.71 -7.16
CA THR A 254 4.34 -23.26 -5.89
C THR A 254 3.36 -22.98 -4.76
N LEU A 255 2.95 -21.72 -4.60
CA LEU A 255 2.07 -21.29 -3.50
C LEU A 255 0.63 -21.82 -3.67
N ARG A 256 0.13 -21.92 -4.91
CA ARG A 256 -1.17 -22.57 -5.20
C ARG A 256 -1.16 -24.06 -4.85
N SER A 257 -0.04 -24.76 -5.08
CA SER A 257 0.11 -26.16 -4.68
C SER A 257 0.06 -26.32 -3.14
N LEU A 258 0.68 -25.39 -2.41
CA LEU A 258 0.62 -25.38 -0.94
C LEU A 258 -0.79 -25.05 -0.44
N GLU A 259 -1.46 -24.09 -1.02
CA GLU A 259 -2.87 -23.75 -0.70
C GLU A 259 -3.79 -24.95 -0.94
N ALA A 260 -3.66 -25.65 -2.06
CA ALA A 260 -4.46 -26.84 -2.34
C ALA A 260 -4.26 -27.94 -1.28
N LYS A 261 -3.03 -28.06 -0.73
CA LYS A 261 -2.69 -29.05 0.30
C LYS A 261 -3.15 -28.65 1.70
N TYR A 262 -2.89 -27.40 2.09
CA TYR A 262 -3.06 -26.95 3.49
C TYR A 262 -4.32 -26.12 3.72
N ARG A 263 -4.99 -25.62 2.66
CA ARG A 263 -6.26 -24.86 2.65
C ARG A 263 -6.16 -23.41 3.11
N PHE A 264 -5.22 -23.04 3.96
CA PHE A 264 -4.97 -21.66 4.37
C PHE A 264 -3.45 -21.45 4.66
N PRO A 265 -2.92 -20.21 4.58
CA PRO A 265 -3.63 -18.99 4.17
C PRO A 265 -4.15 -19.07 2.72
N GLU A 266 -5.26 -18.37 2.44
CA GLU A 266 -5.76 -18.22 1.07
C GLU A 266 -4.78 -17.37 0.26
N VAL A 267 -4.32 -17.87 -0.89
CA VAL A 267 -3.39 -17.16 -1.76
C VAL A 267 -4.16 -16.18 -2.65
N LYS A 268 -3.92 -14.89 -2.49
CA LYS A 268 -4.47 -13.80 -3.31
C LYS A 268 -3.41 -13.26 -4.24
N LEU A 269 -3.82 -12.82 -5.42
CA LEU A 269 -2.94 -12.11 -6.36
C LEU A 269 -3.32 -10.64 -6.43
N GLN A 270 -2.31 -9.79 -6.32
CA GLN A 270 -2.45 -8.38 -6.68
C GLN A 270 -2.92 -8.24 -8.15
N CYS A 271 -3.66 -7.19 -8.46
CA CYS A 271 -4.19 -6.95 -9.81
C CYS A 271 -3.13 -7.14 -10.92
N ALA A 272 -1.91 -6.69 -10.68
CA ALA A 272 -0.79 -6.79 -11.61
C ALA A 272 -0.26 -8.21 -11.87
N LEU A 273 -0.74 -9.23 -11.13
CA LEU A 273 -0.36 -10.64 -11.32
C LEU A 273 -1.51 -11.52 -11.81
N ARG A 274 -2.75 -11.03 -11.76
CA ARG A 274 -3.94 -11.86 -12.01
C ARG A 274 -3.96 -12.54 -13.38
N LEU A 275 -3.50 -11.86 -14.42
CA LEU A 275 -3.48 -12.42 -15.77
C LEU A 275 -2.46 -13.55 -15.97
N LEU A 276 -1.53 -13.73 -15.04
CA LEU A 276 -0.61 -14.89 -15.09
C LEU A 276 -1.33 -16.23 -14.83
N GLU A 277 -2.54 -16.21 -14.23
CA GLU A 277 -3.40 -17.40 -14.05
C GLU A 277 -4.42 -17.59 -15.18
N GLY A 278 -4.47 -16.69 -16.14
CA GLY A 278 -5.36 -16.78 -17.29
C GLY A 278 -6.12 -15.49 -17.60
N PRO A 279 -6.83 -15.44 -18.73
CA PRO A 279 -7.56 -14.25 -19.16
C PRO A 279 -8.69 -13.90 -18.21
N THR A 280 -8.88 -12.61 -17.94
CA THR A 280 -9.97 -12.07 -17.13
C THR A 280 -10.97 -11.31 -18.01
N ARG A 281 -12.29 -11.43 -17.71
CA ARG A 281 -13.32 -10.65 -18.42
C ARG A 281 -13.27 -9.16 -18.06
N ALA A 282 -13.04 -8.86 -16.77
CA ALA A 282 -12.90 -7.49 -16.30
C ALA A 282 -11.42 -7.06 -16.33
N ASN A 283 -11.17 -5.78 -16.55
CA ASN A 283 -9.83 -5.22 -16.43
C ASN A 283 -9.35 -5.42 -14.98
N PRO A 284 -8.27 -6.18 -14.74
CA PRO A 284 -7.78 -6.39 -13.38
C PRO A 284 -7.21 -5.13 -12.74
N CYS A 285 -6.79 -4.14 -13.53
CA CYS A 285 -6.28 -2.87 -13.03
C CYS A 285 -7.41 -1.85 -12.89
N ASP A 286 -7.73 -1.50 -11.66
CA ASP A 286 -8.77 -0.55 -11.23
C ASP A 286 -8.23 0.84 -10.89
N ALA A 287 -6.93 1.09 -11.13
CA ALA A 287 -6.28 2.38 -10.92
C ALA A 287 -7.02 3.51 -11.65
N VAL A 288 -7.20 4.65 -11.00
CA VAL A 288 -7.96 5.84 -11.46
C VAL A 288 -9.49 5.64 -11.44
N VAL A 289 -9.99 4.40 -11.43
CA VAL A 289 -11.44 4.10 -11.50
C VAL A 289 -12.02 3.85 -10.11
N GLU A 290 -11.52 2.82 -9.40
CA GLU A 290 -11.99 2.40 -8.09
C GLU A 290 -10.88 2.40 -7.03
N SER A 291 -9.60 2.34 -7.44
CA SER A 291 -8.44 2.30 -6.55
C SER A 291 -7.59 3.57 -6.69
N PHE A 292 -7.28 4.17 -5.55
CA PHE A 292 -6.56 5.44 -5.45
C PHE A 292 -5.46 5.35 -4.38
N GLY A 293 -4.43 6.18 -4.56
CA GLY A 293 -3.48 6.48 -3.50
C GLY A 293 -3.77 7.83 -2.86
N LEU A 294 -3.51 7.94 -1.57
CA LEU A 294 -3.54 9.22 -0.87
C LEU A 294 -2.27 9.34 -0.04
N ASN A 295 -1.51 10.39 -0.26
CA ASN A 295 -0.25 10.57 0.44
C ASN A 295 -0.40 11.40 1.73
N TRP A 296 0.68 11.48 2.51
CA TRP A 296 0.74 12.24 3.77
C TRP A 296 0.66 13.78 3.62
N GLU A 297 0.58 14.29 2.41
CA GLU A 297 0.36 15.71 2.08
C GLU A 297 -1.09 15.98 1.63
N GLY A 298 -1.96 14.94 1.66
CA GLY A 298 -3.36 15.05 1.23
C GLY A 298 -3.58 14.96 -0.27
N VAL A 299 -2.54 14.64 -1.04
CA VAL A 299 -2.62 14.52 -2.50
C VAL A 299 -3.22 13.18 -2.88
N LEU A 300 -4.37 13.23 -3.57
CA LEU A 300 -5.02 12.06 -4.18
C LEU A 300 -4.33 11.71 -5.50
N LEU A 301 -3.92 10.46 -5.62
CA LEU A 301 -3.18 9.91 -6.75
C LEU A 301 -4.01 8.85 -7.48
N GLY A 302 -3.88 8.78 -8.79
CA GLY A 302 -4.51 7.74 -9.61
C GLY A 302 -4.03 6.32 -9.31
N SER A 303 -2.95 6.16 -8.55
CA SER A 303 -2.46 4.88 -8.04
C SER A 303 -1.62 5.09 -6.78
N PRO A 304 -1.70 4.21 -5.75
CA PRO A 304 -0.85 4.28 -4.57
C PRO A 304 0.65 4.05 -4.86
N TRP A 305 0.96 3.46 -6.01
CA TRP A 305 2.32 3.16 -6.46
C TRP A 305 2.95 4.29 -7.28
N ALA A 306 2.23 5.39 -7.51
CA ALA A 306 2.73 6.54 -8.28
C ALA A 306 3.62 7.47 -7.43
N ILE A 307 4.61 6.91 -6.75
CA ILE A 307 5.56 7.59 -5.84
C ILE A 307 6.99 7.39 -6.35
N ASN A 308 7.74 8.47 -6.44
CA ASN A 308 9.15 8.43 -6.81
C ASN A 308 10.07 8.20 -5.60
N ARG A 309 11.37 8.02 -5.86
CA ARG A 309 12.40 7.79 -4.83
C ARG A 309 12.58 8.93 -3.82
N ALA A 310 11.97 10.09 -4.04
CA ALA A 310 11.95 11.20 -3.09
C ALA A 310 10.71 11.21 -2.19
N GLY A 311 9.81 10.20 -2.30
CA GLY A 311 8.56 10.12 -1.55
C GLY A 311 7.51 11.14 -2.02
N ARG A 312 7.61 11.60 -3.27
CA ARG A 312 6.70 12.56 -3.90
C ARG A 312 5.91 11.85 -5.01
N PRO A 313 4.80 12.44 -5.49
CA PRO A 313 4.16 11.94 -6.70
C PRO A 313 5.18 11.73 -7.82
N ALA A 314 5.13 10.58 -8.48
CA ALA A 314 6.10 10.20 -9.51
C ALA A 314 6.07 11.16 -10.71
N ASP A 315 4.89 11.70 -11.00
CA ASP A 315 4.66 12.66 -12.07
C ASP A 315 3.35 13.43 -11.82
N PRO A 316 3.22 14.71 -12.24
CA PRO A 316 1.97 15.48 -12.17
C PRO A 316 0.77 14.81 -12.85
N ALA A 317 0.98 13.94 -13.83
CA ALA A 317 -0.07 13.16 -14.48
C ALA A 317 -0.86 12.30 -13.48
N TRP A 318 -0.19 11.77 -12.47
CA TRP A 318 -0.81 10.94 -11.45
C TRP A 318 -1.58 11.71 -10.37
N VAL A 319 -1.38 13.04 -10.27
CA VAL A 319 -2.04 13.87 -9.26
C VAL A 319 -3.47 14.17 -9.72
N LEU A 320 -4.46 13.73 -8.95
CA LEU A 320 -5.88 13.97 -9.25
C LEU A 320 -6.42 15.22 -8.56
N GLY A 321 -5.92 15.53 -7.37
CA GLY A 321 -6.31 16.68 -6.55
C GLY A 321 -5.74 16.60 -5.14
N ASN A 322 -6.20 17.48 -4.24
CA ASN A 322 -5.81 17.46 -2.83
C ASN A 322 -7.08 17.41 -1.95
N LEU A 323 -7.20 16.36 -1.14
CA LEU A 323 -8.34 16.13 -0.26
C LEU A 323 -8.37 17.03 0.99
N VAL A 324 -7.35 17.85 1.23
CA VAL A 324 -7.44 18.93 2.23
C VAL A 324 -8.22 20.13 1.68
N GLU A 325 -8.13 20.35 0.36
CA GLU A 325 -8.65 21.54 -0.32
C GLU A 325 -10.01 21.30 -0.99
N SER A 326 -10.26 20.08 -1.45
CA SER A 326 -11.44 19.72 -2.25
C SER A 326 -12.04 18.39 -1.83
N SER A 327 -13.36 18.27 -1.92
CA SER A 327 -14.06 17.02 -1.69
C SER A 327 -13.75 15.97 -2.76
N LEU A 328 -13.93 14.69 -2.42
CA LEU A 328 -13.78 13.61 -3.39
C LEU A 328 -14.72 13.77 -4.59
N THR A 329 -15.93 14.28 -4.37
CA THR A 329 -16.91 14.60 -5.44
C THR A 329 -16.32 15.59 -6.46
N GLU A 330 -15.74 16.69 -5.98
CA GLU A 330 -15.16 17.72 -6.84
C GLU A 330 -13.97 17.18 -7.63
N ILE A 331 -13.07 16.42 -6.97
CA ILE A 331 -11.90 15.82 -7.62
C ILE A 331 -12.33 14.83 -8.71
N LEU A 332 -13.21 13.88 -8.39
CA LEU A 332 -13.69 12.88 -9.34
C LEU A 332 -14.55 13.51 -10.46
N GLY A 333 -15.21 14.63 -10.20
CA GLY A 333 -15.96 15.42 -11.17
C GLY A 333 -15.10 16.28 -12.08
N SER A 334 -13.79 16.38 -11.87
CA SER A 334 -12.89 17.18 -12.71
C SER A 334 -12.77 16.61 -14.12
N GLU A 335 -12.51 17.49 -15.10
CA GLU A 335 -12.32 17.08 -16.50
C GLU A 335 -11.13 16.10 -16.65
N LYS A 336 -10.04 16.36 -15.94
CA LYS A 336 -8.87 15.49 -15.92
C LYS A 336 -9.22 14.06 -15.50
N VAL A 337 -9.89 13.89 -14.35
CA VAL A 337 -10.20 12.57 -13.83
C VAL A 337 -11.19 11.83 -14.73
N ARG A 338 -12.24 12.51 -15.22
CA ARG A 338 -13.19 11.91 -16.18
C ARG A 338 -12.52 11.45 -17.45
N ARG A 339 -11.59 12.24 -18.03
CA ARG A 339 -10.80 11.86 -19.20
C ARG A 339 -9.93 10.61 -18.88
N MET A 340 -9.25 10.57 -17.75
CA MET A 340 -8.45 9.41 -17.36
C MET A 340 -9.32 8.15 -17.16
N GLN A 341 -10.48 8.28 -16.55
CA GLN A 341 -11.42 7.17 -16.33
C GLN A 341 -11.96 6.62 -17.67
N SER A 342 -12.29 7.50 -18.64
CA SER A 342 -12.76 7.05 -19.95
C SER A 342 -11.69 6.26 -20.74
N ARG A 343 -10.42 6.50 -20.45
CA ARG A 343 -9.28 5.83 -21.06
C ARG A 343 -8.83 4.57 -20.32
N ALA A 344 -9.41 4.27 -19.16
CA ALA A 344 -8.93 3.19 -18.31
C ALA A 344 -8.96 1.80 -18.98
N ALA A 345 -9.80 1.61 -20.00
CA ALA A 345 -9.91 0.38 -20.77
C ALA A 345 -8.93 0.28 -21.95
N GLU A 346 -8.26 1.36 -22.36
CA GLU A 346 -7.40 1.37 -23.56
C GLU A 346 -6.24 0.37 -23.46
N ASN A 347 -5.67 0.18 -22.29
CA ASN A 347 -4.63 -0.82 -22.02
C ASN A 347 -5.15 -1.94 -21.10
N HIS A 348 -6.27 -2.56 -21.48
CA HIS A 348 -6.88 -3.65 -20.71
C HIS A 348 -5.85 -4.72 -20.34
N GLY A 349 -5.80 -5.05 -19.07
CA GLY A 349 -4.86 -6.03 -18.54
C GLY A 349 -3.50 -5.46 -18.14
N HIS A 350 -2.98 -4.46 -18.81
CA HIS A 350 -1.70 -3.86 -18.46
C HIS A 350 -1.78 -3.09 -17.13
N CYS A 351 -0.77 -3.27 -16.29
CA CYS A 351 -0.63 -2.45 -15.09
C CYS A 351 -0.23 -1.02 -15.47
N LYS A 352 -1.06 -0.05 -15.13
CA LYS A 352 -0.85 1.36 -15.49
C LYS A 352 0.48 1.93 -14.99
N ILE A 353 0.98 1.48 -13.83
CA ILE A 353 2.29 1.89 -13.33
C ILE A 353 3.40 1.34 -14.23
N PHE A 354 3.34 0.06 -14.62
CA PHE A 354 4.36 -0.51 -15.51
C PHE A 354 4.24 0.05 -16.93
N SER A 355 3.03 0.34 -17.41
CA SER A 355 2.83 1.05 -18.68
C SER A 355 3.49 2.43 -18.65
N TRP A 356 3.28 3.19 -17.57
CA TRP A 356 3.92 4.49 -17.38
C TRP A 356 5.45 4.40 -17.29
N LEU A 357 5.99 3.43 -16.56
CA LEU A 357 7.44 3.25 -16.39
C LEU A 357 8.13 2.90 -17.72
N ASN A 358 7.49 2.11 -18.58
CA ASN A 358 8.07 1.58 -19.82
C ASN A 358 7.55 2.29 -21.09
N GLY A 359 6.56 3.17 -20.95
CA GLY A 359 5.98 3.90 -22.09
C GLY A 359 6.95 4.90 -22.71
N SER A 360 6.75 5.18 -23.98
CA SER A 360 7.62 6.00 -24.82
C SER A 360 7.00 7.31 -25.31
N SER A 361 5.70 7.52 -25.08
CA SER A 361 5.00 8.74 -25.51
C SER A 361 5.56 10.01 -24.88
N PRO A 362 5.51 11.13 -25.59
CA PRO A 362 6.11 12.39 -25.11
C PRO A 362 5.41 12.99 -23.90
N GLY A 363 4.14 12.66 -23.63
CA GLY A 363 3.39 13.10 -22.45
C GLY A 363 3.25 11.98 -21.42
N SER A 364 3.50 12.26 -20.14
CA SER A 364 3.41 11.24 -19.10
C SER A 364 1.99 10.69 -18.89
N GLU A 365 0.93 11.49 -19.12
CA GLU A 365 -0.45 11.00 -19.07
C GLU A 365 -0.71 9.95 -20.17
N GLU A 366 -0.21 10.15 -21.38
CA GLU A 366 -0.30 9.18 -22.48
C GLU A 366 0.35 7.84 -22.10
N ARG A 367 1.52 7.89 -21.49
CA ARG A 367 2.25 6.70 -21.04
C ARG A 367 1.48 5.81 -20.08
N ILE A 368 0.59 6.39 -19.26
CA ILE A 368 -0.26 5.63 -18.31
C ILE A 368 -1.15 4.63 -19.05
N PHE A 369 -1.59 4.97 -20.27
CA PHE A 369 -2.56 4.19 -21.05
C PHE A 369 -1.93 3.41 -22.20
N GLU A 370 -0.60 3.41 -22.35
CA GLU A 370 0.07 2.57 -23.32
C GLU A 370 0.03 1.07 -22.94
N THR A 371 0.13 0.21 -23.97
CA THR A 371 0.29 -1.25 -23.78
C THR A 371 1.77 -1.61 -23.62
N SER A 372 2.43 -1.01 -22.66
CA SER A 372 3.89 -1.07 -22.46
C SER A 372 4.30 -1.84 -21.21
N ASP A 373 3.38 -2.58 -20.55
CA ASP A 373 3.74 -3.46 -19.44
C ASP A 373 4.42 -4.72 -19.98
N PRO A 374 5.73 -4.96 -19.67
CA PRO A 374 6.48 -6.10 -20.21
C PRO A 374 5.90 -7.47 -19.83
N MET A 375 5.12 -7.55 -18.74
CA MET A 375 4.48 -8.79 -18.32
C MET A 375 3.43 -9.28 -19.33
N TYR A 376 2.90 -8.38 -20.14
CA TYR A 376 1.79 -8.65 -21.06
C TYR A 376 2.20 -8.81 -22.51
N SER A 377 3.38 -8.36 -22.89
CA SER A 377 3.90 -8.58 -24.25
C SER A 377 3.89 -10.05 -24.63
N ASP A 378 4.20 -10.93 -23.67
CA ASP A 378 4.26 -12.38 -23.89
C ASP A 378 2.88 -13.07 -23.82
N ILE A 379 1.84 -12.38 -23.26
CA ILE A 379 0.49 -12.95 -23.11
C ILE A 379 -0.41 -12.58 -24.31
N ALA A 380 -0.21 -11.41 -24.90
CA ALA A 380 -0.96 -10.96 -26.06
C ALA A 380 -0.80 -11.88 -27.28
N ASP A 381 0.39 -12.46 -27.47
CA ASP A 381 0.68 -13.40 -28.57
C ASP A 381 -0.07 -14.72 -28.45
N THR A 382 -0.50 -15.12 -27.24
CA THR A 382 -1.28 -16.36 -27.02
C THR A 382 -2.79 -16.17 -27.20
N ALA A 383 -3.31 -14.95 -27.10
CA ALA A 383 -4.73 -14.65 -27.28
C ALA A 383 -5.11 -14.38 -28.76
N GLY A 384 -4.15 -14.07 -29.62
CA GLY A 384 -4.34 -13.82 -31.06
C GLY A 384 -4.49 -15.08 -31.94
N GLY A 385 -4.36 -16.27 -31.34
CA GLY A 385 -4.40 -17.55 -32.07
C GLY A 385 -5.77 -18.28 -32.09
N ALA A 386 -6.83 -17.66 -31.56
CA ALA A 386 -8.18 -18.23 -31.55
C ALA A 386 -9.20 -17.21 -32.09
N ALA A 387 -9.14 -16.95 -33.41
CA ALA A 387 -10.19 -16.27 -34.16
C ALA A 387 -10.70 -17.21 -35.26
#